data_46be3338036ba836e0e2fcad499316b3
#
_entry.id   46be3338036ba836e0e2fcad499316b3
#
_cell.length_a   1.000
_cell.length_b   1.000
_cell.length_c   1.000
_cell.angle_alpha   90.00
_cell.angle_beta   90.00
_cell.angle_gamma   90.00
#
_symmetry.space_group_name_H-M   'P 1'
#
loop_
_entity.id
_entity.type
_entity.pdbx_description
1 polymer ?
#
loop_
_entity_poly.entity_id
_entity_poly.type
_entity_poly.pdbx_seq_one_letter_code
_entity_poly.pdbx_strand_id
1 'polypeptide(L)' 'MKKYILKHLNVNHLKDTNCYLKYYADVNFKHCVFDINEATEFETRQRANYIKRKFKHPELWQVVVINK' A
#
# COMPACT_ATOMS: atom_id res chain seq x y z
N MET A 1 -1.09 -8.59 16.50
CA MET A 1 0.12 -8.45 15.71
C MET A 1 0.01 -7.29 14.75
N LYS A 2 1.08 -6.56 14.58
CA LYS A 2 1.07 -5.41 13.67
C LYS A 2 1.49 -5.81 12.28
N LYS A 3 0.76 -5.33 11.31
CA LYS A 3 1.10 -5.48 9.89
C LYS A 3 1.10 -4.11 9.26
N TYR A 4 1.76 -3.99 8.13
CA TYR A 4 1.89 -2.71 7.44
C TYR A 4 1.37 -2.87 6.02
N ILE A 5 0.66 -1.84 5.55
CA ILE A 5 0.14 -1.82 4.20
C ILE A 5 0.48 -0.49 3.57
N LEU A 6 0.33 -0.38 2.28
CA LEU A 6 0.53 0.88 1.58
C LEU A 6 -0.81 1.42 1.11
N LYS A 7 -1.09 2.64 1.51
CA LYS A 7 -2.31 3.34 1.15
C LYS A 7 -1.98 4.47 0.19
N HIS A 8 -2.76 4.61 -0.87
CA HIS A 8 -2.56 5.68 -1.83
C HIS A 8 -3.10 6.98 -1.25
N LEU A 9 -2.27 8.03 -1.33
CA LEU A 9 -2.68 9.35 -0.90
C LEU A 9 -3.52 9.96 -2.02
N ASN A 10 -4.78 10.02 -1.81
CA ASN A 10 -5.72 10.38 -2.84
C ASN A 10 -5.76 11.87 -3.07
N VAL A 11 -4.71 12.39 -3.67
CA VAL A 11 -4.58 13.82 -3.84
C VAL A 11 -5.46 14.42 -4.92
N ASN A 12 -6.13 13.58 -5.68
CA ASN A 12 -6.98 14.06 -6.75
C ASN A 12 -8.41 14.24 -6.34
N HIS A 13 -8.60 14.39 -5.08
CA HIS A 13 -9.92 14.64 -4.58
C HIS A 13 -11.05 13.84 -5.14
N LEU A 14 -10.83 12.64 -5.43
CA LEU A 14 -11.92 11.75 -5.72
C LEU A 14 -12.53 11.33 -4.42
N LYS A 15 -12.35 12.16 -3.50
CA LYS A 15 -12.99 12.09 -2.31
C LYS A 15 -12.80 10.91 -1.50
N ASP A 16 -13.75 10.28 -1.11
CA ASP A 16 -13.74 9.30 -0.06
C ASP A 16 -13.26 7.93 -0.44
N THR A 17 -12.70 7.78 -1.62
CA THR A 17 -12.24 6.48 -2.08
C THR A 17 -10.84 6.21 -1.56
N ASN A 18 -10.69 5.20 -0.74
CA ASN A 18 -9.39 4.78 -0.25
C ASN A 18 -8.86 3.65 -1.11
N CYS A 19 -7.62 3.82 -1.60
CA CYS A 19 -6.97 2.79 -2.41
C CYS A 19 -5.80 2.22 -1.65
N TYR A 20 -5.66 0.91 -1.69
CA TYR A 20 -4.57 0.22 -1.02
C TYR A 20 -3.81 -0.60 -2.04
N LEU A 21 -2.54 -0.85 -1.77
CA LEU A 21 -1.71 -1.59 -2.70
C LEU A 21 -1.92 -3.09 -2.58
N LYS A 22 -2.13 -3.73 -3.71
CA LYS A 22 -2.06 -5.18 -3.83
C LYS A 22 -0.85 -5.49 -4.71
N TYR A 23 0.16 -6.11 -4.15
CA TYR A 23 1.42 -6.34 -4.84
C TYR A 23 1.68 -7.83 -4.98
N TYR A 24 1.98 -8.25 -6.19
CA TYR A 24 2.29 -9.64 -6.48
C TYR A 24 3.76 -9.74 -6.83
N ALA A 25 4.56 -10.15 -5.87
CA ALA A 25 6.01 -10.19 -6.04
C ALA A 25 6.46 -11.13 -7.16
N ASP A 26 5.74 -12.23 -7.32
CA ASP A 26 6.10 -13.24 -8.33
C ASP A 26 6.17 -12.68 -9.73
N VAL A 27 5.25 -11.79 -10.05
CA VAL A 27 5.16 -11.23 -11.39
C VAL A 27 5.46 -9.75 -11.41
N ASN A 28 5.89 -9.22 -10.30
CA ASN A 28 6.20 -7.80 -10.16
C ASN A 28 5.03 -6.94 -10.62
N PHE A 29 3.83 -7.35 -10.29
CA PHE A 29 2.61 -6.68 -10.70
C PHE A 29 1.97 -6.02 -9.49
N LYS A 30 1.45 -4.81 -9.68
CA LYS A 30 0.78 -4.10 -8.61
C LYS A 30 -0.47 -3.42 -9.13
N HIS A 31 -1.47 -3.33 -8.27
CA HIS A 31 -2.68 -2.58 -8.60
C HIS A 31 -3.33 -2.12 -7.30
N CYS A 32 -4.35 -1.30 -7.44
CA CYS A 32 -5.08 -0.75 -6.31
C CYS A 32 -6.28 -1.61 -5.99
N VAL A 33 -6.54 -1.79 -4.70
CA VAL A 33 -7.76 -2.42 -4.24
C VAL A 33 -8.44 -1.46 -3.27
N PHE A 34 -9.73 -1.57 -3.13
CA PHE A 34 -10.48 -0.65 -2.28
C PHE A 34 -10.79 -1.24 -0.91
N ASP A 35 -10.61 -2.53 -0.75
CA ASP A 35 -10.86 -3.21 0.51
C ASP A 35 -9.53 -3.37 1.24
N ILE A 36 -9.45 -2.80 2.43
CA ILE A 36 -8.22 -2.86 3.22
C ILE A 36 -7.82 -4.31 3.51
N ASN A 37 -8.79 -5.20 3.58
CA ASN A 37 -8.50 -6.61 3.85
C ASN A 37 -7.83 -7.31 2.67
N GLU A 38 -7.90 -6.71 1.50
CA GLU A 38 -7.27 -7.27 0.31
C GLU A 38 -5.89 -6.68 0.07
N ALA A 39 -5.48 -5.69 0.84
CA ALA A 39 -4.18 -5.06 0.66
C ALA A 39 -3.06 -6.03 1.03
N THR A 40 -1.94 -5.92 0.33
CA THR A 40 -0.78 -6.71 0.66
C THR A 40 -0.22 -6.26 2.00
N GLU A 41 0.01 -7.24 2.88
CA GLU A 41 0.53 -6.96 4.21
C GLU A 41 2.03 -7.22 4.26
N PHE A 42 2.75 -6.28 4.84
CA PHE A 42 4.18 -6.40 5.03
C PHE A 42 4.47 -6.60 6.51
N GLU A 43 5.48 -7.39 6.79
CA GLU A 43 5.80 -7.73 8.18
C GLU A 43 6.42 -6.57 8.94
N THR A 44 7.11 -5.69 8.24
CA THR A 44 7.79 -4.57 8.88
C THR A 44 7.56 -3.30 8.08
N ARG A 45 7.68 -2.18 8.77
CA ARG A 45 7.60 -0.87 8.13
C ARG A 45 8.72 -0.72 7.10
N GLN A 46 9.89 -1.26 7.42
CA GLN A 46 11.04 -1.19 6.54
C GLN A 46 10.76 -1.88 5.21
N ARG A 47 10.12 -3.04 5.27
CA ARG A 47 9.79 -3.77 4.05
C ARG A 47 8.78 -3.01 3.21
N ALA A 48 7.78 -2.43 3.84
CA ALA A 48 6.78 -1.63 3.13
C ALA A 48 7.43 -0.44 2.45
N ASN A 49 8.35 0.23 3.14
CA ASN A 49 9.07 1.35 2.56
C ASN A 49 9.96 0.94 1.41
N TYR A 50 10.57 -0.23 1.51
CA TYR A 50 11.42 -0.74 0.45
C TYR A 50 10.61 -0.93 -0.84
N ILE A 51 9.45 -1.51 -0.72
CA ILE A 51 8.58 -1.72 -1.88
C ILE A 51 8.09 -0.37 -2.42
N LYS A 52 7.73 0.53 -1.51
CA LYS A 52 7.24 1.85 -1.90
C LYS A 52 8.26 2.62 -2.73
N ARG A 53 9.53 2.52 -2.36
CA ARG A 53 10.58 3.25 -3.07
C ARG A 53 10.80 2.79 -4.49
N LYS A 54 10.29 1.63 -4.84
CA LYS A 54 10.41 1.12 -6.19
C LYS A 54 9.38 1.73 -7.14
N PHE A 55 8.41 2.44 -6.60
CA PHE A 55 7.37 3.03 -7.42
C PHE A 55 7.88 4.30 -8.08
N LYS A 56 7.24 4.65 -9.18
CA LYS A 56 7.60 5.86 -9.91
C LYS A 56 7.30 7.11 -9.07
N HIS A 57 6.22 7.08 -8.32
CA HIS A 57 5.82 8.20 -7.48
C HIS A 57 5.61 7.72 -6.05
N PRO A 58 6.70 7.44 -5.33
CA PRO A 58 6.55 6.89 -3.98
C PRO A 58 5.89 7.88 -3.01
N GLU A 59 5.96 9.17 -3.31
CA GLU A 59 5.35 10.18 -2.46
C GLU A 59 3.83 10.07 -2.41
N LEU A 60 3.23 9.34 -3.35
CA LEU A 60 1.78 9.15 -3.38
C LEU A 60 1.31 7.99 -2.51
N TRP A 61 2.22 7.31 -1.85
CA TRP A 61 1.89 6.16 -1.03
C TRP A 61 2.31 6.41 0.41
N GLN A 62 1.55 5.89 1.34
CA GLN A 62 1.80 6.04 2.75
C GLN A 62 1.79 4.68 3.42
N VAL A 63 2.75 4.45 4.30
CA VAL A 63 2.77 3.23 5.10
C VAL A 63 1.79 3.38 6.24
N VAL A 64 0.86 2.44 6.35
CA VAL A 64 -0.16 2.46 7.40
C VAL A 64 -0.02 1.18 8.20
N VAL A 65 -0.07 1.31 9.51
CA VAL A 65 0.00 0.14 10.39
C VAL A 65 -1.42 -0.32 10.69
N ILE A 66 -1.62 -1.63 10.64
CA ILE A 66 -2.89 -2.22 11.03
C ILE A 66 -2.64 -3.28 12.07
N ASN A 67 -3.63 -3.51 12.91
CA ASN A 67 -3.55 -4.55 13.92
C ASN A 67 -4.37 -5.74 13.47
N LYS A 68 -3.74 -6.90 13.49
CA LYS A 68 -4.44 -8.13 13.14
C LYS A 68 -4.26 -9.20 14.17
#